data_047f134383db39446bbbd22a985bea18
#
_entry.id   047f134383db39446bbbd22a985bea18
#
_cell.length_a   1.000
_cell.length_b   1.000
_cell.length_c   1.000
_cell.angle_alpha   90.00
_cell.angle_beta   90.00
_cell.angle_gamma   90.00
#
_symmetry.space_group_name_H-M   'P 1'
#
loop_
_entity.id
_entity.type
_entity.pdbx_description
1 polymer ?
#
loop_
_entity_poly.entity_id
_entity_poly.type
_entity_poly.pdbx_seq_one_letter_code
_entity_poly.pdbx_strand_id
1 'polypeptide(L)'
;VYPTVGWCETLEHDVEEFAASLVWVLESRRLDRSSEKQDKCPLLKAPFESRDFVGLDTESRTFKKRCQGHLRKQVADLSLQLGLPLEALNLYSEAADLLKGVPDWLWLAATYEGQVAASVALHWPGVSSNVQRNSSFPRTTRTTGSQQQSRSLPNGTEPGEYKAAGRLLLTLEEMVERLKECTLHYSKYSHAAVIQMECNIKATRLLAQREKYLTASQFLQNATFMSIPLSRAEKVQWYASMAQLYTEVGFHRKAAFHMRVAAIKHSSLEEGDAQQCYDLLLKCLEGFKIVLDPSKVRKTKKMGNYEVAIR
;
A
#
# COMPACT_ATOMS: atom_id res chain seq x y z
N VAL A 1 -15.00 18.09 16.83
CA VAL A 1 -15.06 16.85 17.60
C VAL A 1 -16.51 16.42 17.69
N TYR A 2 -16.85 15.24 17.18
CA TYR A 2 -18.21 14.69 17.18
C TYR A 2 -18.36 13.77 18.40
N PRO A 3 -19.00 14.19 19.51
CA PRO A 3 -19.01 13.44 20.75
C PRO A 3 -19.92 12.21 20.74
N THR A 4 -20.90 12.14 19.87
CA THR A 4 -21.81 10.98 19.71
C THR A 4 -22.31 10.84 18.28
N VAL A 5 -22.73 9.64 17.89
CA VAL A 5 -23.26 9.33 16.53
C VAL A 5 -24.49 10.19 16.17
N GLY A 6 -25.32 10.60 17.15
CA GLY A 6 -26.49 11.45 16.91
C GLY A 6 -26.18 12.91 16.57
N TRP A 7 -24.94 13.34 16.68
CA TRP A 7 -24.53 14.72 16.37
C TRP A 7 -23.83 14.84 15.00
N CYS A 8 -24.00 13.86 14.14
CA CYS A 8 -23.29 13.77 12.85
C CYS A 8 -24.13 14.29 11.66
N GLU A 9 -25.14 15.12 11.88
CA GLU A 9 -25.98 15.64 10.77
C GLU A 9 -25.19 16.47 9.76
N THR A 10 -24.12 17.13 10.20
CA THR A 10 -23.23 17.92 9.32
C THR A 10 -22.00 17.14 8.84
N LEU A 11 -21.77 15.94 9.35
CA LEU A 11 -20.54 15.18 9.08
C LEU A 11 -20.33 14.90 7.58
N GLU A 12 -21.39 14.53 6.87
CA GLU A 12 -21.31 14.25 5.44
C GLU A 12 -20.90 15.51 4.67
N HIS A 13 -21.50 16.64 5.00
CA HIS A 13 -21.16 17.95 4.42
C HIS A 13 -19.72 18.36 4.75
N ASP A 14 -19.30 18.23 6.02
CA ASP A 14 -17.94 18.59 6.45
C ASP A 14 -16.88 17.71 5.77
N VAL A 15 -17.19 16.42 5.55
CA VAL A 15 -16.32 15.49 4.82
C VAL A 15 -16.26 15.85 3.33
N GLU A 16 -17.39 16.23 2.71
CA GLU A 16 -17.43 16.68 1.32
C GLU A 16 -16.62 17.97 1.14
N GLU A 17 -16.78 18.96 2.03
CA GLU A 17 -16.02 20.21 1.98
C GLU A 17 -14.52 19.96 2.17
N PHE A 18 -14.16 19.12 3.14
CA PHE A 18 -12.76 18.71 3.33
C PHE A 18 -12.18 18.01 2.10
N ALA A 19 -12.93 17.05 1.51
CA ALA A 19 -12.51 16.35 0.32
C ALA A 19 -12.32 17.29 -0.87
N ALA A 20 -13.25 18.23 -1.08
CA ALA A 20 -13.16 19.24 -2.12
C ALA A 20 -11.92 20.15 -1.95
N SER A 21 -11.66 20.56 -0.71
CA SER A 21 -10.47 21.37 -0.37
C SER A 21 -9.18 20.58 -0.63
N LEU A 22 -9.15 19.30 -0.29
CA LEU A 22 -8.01 18.42 -0.53
C LEU A 22 -7.74 18.24 -2.03
N VAL A 23 -8.78 17.98 -2.82
CA VAL A 23 -8.68 17.85 -4.28
C VAL A 23 -8.14 19.15 -4.89
N TRP A 24 -8.62 20.31 -4.44
CA TRP A 24 -8.14 21.61 -4.91
C TRP A 24 -6.63 21.81 -4.63
N VAL A 25 -6.18 21.45 -3.40
CA VAL A 25 -4.75 21.54 -3.03
C VAL A 25 -3.88 20.58 -3.86
N LEU A 26 -4.35 19.35 -4.08
CA LEU A 26 -3.62 18.37 -4.89
C LEU A 26 -3.51 18.83 -6.35
N GLU A 27 -4.61 19.34 -6.92
CA GLU A 27 -4.65 19.83 -8.29
C GLU A 27 -3.74 21.08 -8.47
N SER A 28 -3.78 22.02 -7.53
CA SER A 28 -2.89 23.17 -7.54
C SER A 28 -1.42 22.72 -7.54
N ARG A 29 -1.05 21.79 -6.67
CA ARG A 29 0.31 21.23 -6.62
C ARG A 29 0.69 20.51 -7.91
N ARG A 30 -0.25 19.77 -8.51
CA ARG A 30 -0.02 19.06 -9.78
C ARG A 30 0.29 20.06 -10.89
N LEU A 31 -0.50 21.14 -11.00
CA LEU A 31 -0.32 22.18 -11.99
C LEU A 31 1.00 22.95 -11.79
N ASP A 32 1.34 23.30 -10.55
CA ASP A 32 2.60 23.96 -10.22
C ASP A 32 3.79 23.11 -10.65
N ARG A 33 3.78 21.82 -10.32
CA ARG A 33 4.84 20.87 -10.71
C ARG A 33 4.90 20.63 -12.22
N SER A 34 3.75 20.60 -12.89
CA SER A 34 3.68 20.42 -14.34
C SER A 34 4.24 21.62 -15.10
N SER A 35 4.16 22.83 -14.52
CA SER A 35 4.65 24.07 -15.10
C SER A 35 6.14 24.31 -14.88
N GLU A 36 6.82 23.52 -14.02
CA GLU A 36 8.25 23.67 -13.76
C GLU A 36 9.07 23.47 -15.05
N LYS A 37 9.94 24.45 -15.34
CA LYS A 37 10.80 24.37 -16.51
C LYS A 37 11.80 23.23 -16.36
N GLN A 38 11.86 22.37 -17.36
CA GLN A 38 12.70 21.16 -17.38
C GLN A 38 14.19 21.44 -17.08
N ASP A 39 14.71 22.63 -17.47
CA ASP A 39 16.12 22.98 -17.29
C ASP A 39 16.48 23.40 -15.85
N LYS A 40 15.48 23.74 -15.01
CA LYS A 40 15.69 24.23 -13.64
C LYS A 40 15.04 23.33 -12.59
N CYS A 41 14.72 22.09 -12.97
CA CYS A 41 14.07 21.17 -12.07
C CYS A 41 15.01 20.76 -10.92
N PRO A 42 14.61 20.97 -9.64
CA PRO A 42 15.40 20.57 -8.51
C PRO A 42 15.41 19.03 -8.39
N LEU A 43 16.52 18.47 -7.89
CA LEU A 43 16.56 17.06 -7.56
C LEU A 43 15.67 16.78 -6.35
N LEU A 44 14.58 16.07 -6.56
CA LEU A 44 13.73 15.58 -5.48
C LEU A 44 14.42 14.40 -4.81
N LYS A 45 14.36 14.34 -3.48
CA LYS A 45 14.92 13.28 -2.66
C LYS A 45 13.82 12.66 -1.79
N ALA A 46 13.91 11.36 -1.57
CA ALA A 46 13.08 10.74 -0.56
C ALA A 46 13.55 11.14 0.85
N PRO A 47 12.65 11.20 1.86
CA PRO A 47 13.01 11.64 3.22
C PRO A 47 14.14 10.82 3.87
N PHE A 48 14.32 9.57 3.46
CA PHE A 48 15.32 8.64 3.98
C PHE A 48 16.58 8.56 3.10
N GLU A 49 16.62 9.26 1.94
CA GLU A 49 17.84 9.31 1.12
C GLU A 49 18.90 10.18 1.78
N SER A 50 20.15 9.71 1.76
CA SER A 50 21.31 10.47 2.22
C SER A 50 21.40 11.82 1.51
N ARG A 51 21.73 12.87 2.28
CA ARG A 51 21.87 14.24 1.74
C ARG A 51 23.19 14.47 1.01
N ASP A 52 24.11 13.51 1.12
CA ASP A 52 25.50 13.68 0.69
C ASP A 52 25.70 13.32 -0.79
N PHE A 53 25.23 14.20 -1.65
CA PHE A 53 25.66 14.23 -3.05
C PHE A 53 26.80 15.26 -3.21
N VAL A 54 27.91 15.00 -2.54
CA VAL A 54 29.10 15.82 -2.72
C VAL A 54 29.70 15.53 -4.08
N GLY A 55 29.86 16.57 -4.92
CA GLY A 55 30.53 16.47 -6.23
C GLY A 55 29.63 16.05 -7.39
N LEU A 56 28.31 16.15 -7.27
CA LEU A 56 27.41 15.95 -8.42
C LEU A 56 27.61 17.06 -9.47
N ASP A 57 27.94 16.64 -10.68
CA ASP A 57 27.88 17.52 -11.85
C ASP A 57 26.41 17.79 -12.23
N THR A 58 25.90 18.94 -11.79
CA THR A 58 24.51 19.38 -12.02
C THR A 58 24.24 19.70 -13.49
N GLU A 59 25.25 19.93 -14.29
CA GLU A 59 25.14 20.20 -15.72
C GLU A 59 25.12 18.93 -16.57
N SER A 60 25.44 17.78 -15.98
CA SER A 60 25.48 16.51 -16.71
C SER A 60 24.08 16.14 -17.24
N ARG A 61 24.05 15.57 -18.44
CA ARG A 61 22.81 15.05 -19.05
C ARG A 61 22.13 14.00 -18.16
N THR A 62 22.92 13.21 -17.45
CA THR A 62 22.42 12.17 -16.51
C THR A 62 21.71 12.80 -15.33
N PHE A 63 22.29 13.86 -14.74
CA PHE A 63 21.63 14.59 -13.64
C PHE A 63 20.32 15.23 -14.09
N LYS A 64 20.30 15.91 -15.23
CA LYS A 64 19.08 16.52 -15.80
C LYS A 64 17.98 15.48 -16.04
N LYS A 65 18.33 14.30 -16.62
CA LYS A 65 17.38 13.19 -16.78
C LYS A 65 16.83 12.67 -15.45
N ARG A 66 17.68 12.56 -14.42
CA ARG A 66 17.27 12.16 -13.08
C ARG A 66 16.24 13.13 -12.51
N CYS A 67 16.54 14.44 -12.52
CA CYS A 67 15.61 15.47 -12.05
C CYS A 67 14.26 15.42 -12.77
N GLN A 68 14.30 15.31 -14.10
CA GLN A 68 13.08 15.19 -14.91
C GLN A 68 12.29 13.92 -14.58
N GLY A 69 12.96 12.77 -14.41
CA GLY A 69 12.32 11.51 -14.04
C GLY A 69 11.62 11.60 -12.67
N HIS A 70 12.29 12.19 -11.66
CA HIS A 70 11.70 12.43 -10.34
C HIS A 70 10.48 13.36 -10.40
N LEU A 71 10.58 14.45 -11.16
CA LEU A 71 9.47 15.39 -11.33
C LEU A 71 8.28 14.73 -12.01
N ARG A 72 8.50 14.00 -13.13
CA ARG A 72 7.44 13.27 -13.83
C ARG A 72 6.76 12.26 -12.91
N LYS A 73 7.54 11.50 -12.13
CA LYS A 73 7.01 10.58 -11.14
C LYS A 73 6.16 11.28 -10.10
N GLN A 74 6.58 12.43 -9.58
CA GLN A 74 5.80 13.19 -8.60
C GLN A 74 4.47 13.71 -9.20
N VAL A 75 4.48 14.22 -10.43
CA VAL A 75 3.24 14.63 -11.11
C VAL A 75 2.32 13.43 -11.33
N ALA A 76 2.88 12.27 -11.69
CA ALA A 76 2.11 11.02 -11.82
C ALA A 76 1.47 10.60 -10.50
N ASP A 77 2.19 10.71 -9.37
CA ASP A 77 1.65 10.42 -8.03
C ASP A 77 0.44 11.32 -7.71
N LEU A 78 0.56 12.63 -7.99
CA LEU A 78 -0.52 13.59 -7.79
C LEU A 78 -1.72 13.27 -8.70
N SER A 79 -1.48 12.95 -9.98
CA SER A 79 -2.54 12.54 -10.91
C SER A 79 -3.25 11.27 -10.43
N LEU A 80 -2.52 10.29 -9.91
CA LEU A 80 -3.12 9.07 -9.36
C LEU A 80 -3.97 9.36 -8.12
N GLN A 81 -3.49 10.22 -7.21
CA GLN A 81 -4.23 10.64 -6.01
C GLN A 81 -5.51 11.42 -6.36
N LEU A 82 -5.50 12.17 -7.45
CA LEU A 82 -6.66 12.88 -7.99
C LEU A 82 -7.68 11.96 -8.71
N GLY A 83 -7.38 10.67 -8.82
CA GLY A 83 -8.26 9.74 -9.52
C GLY A 83 -8.15 9.81 -11.04
N LEU A 84 -6.98 10.24 -11.56
CA LEU A 84 -6.65 10.31 -12.98
C LEU A 84 -5.65 9.19 -13.36
N PRO A 85 -6.02 7.90 -13.25
CA PRO A 85 -5.09 6.79 -13.40
C PRO A 85 -4.51 6.66 -14.81
N LEU A 86 -5.22 7.08 -15.84
CA LEU A 86 -4.74 7.04 -17.22
C LEU A 86 -3.61 8.06 -17.44
N GLU A 87 -3.81 9.28 -16.99
CA GLU A 87 -2.78 10.34 -17.05
C GLU A 87 -1.57 9.92 -16.19
N ALA A 88 -1.82 9.40 -14.99
CA ALA A 88 -0.77 8.90 -14.12
C ALA A 88 0.06 7.80 -14.80
N LEU A 89 -0.58 6.84 -15.48
CA LEU A 89 0.10 5.75 -16.18
C LEU A 89 1.00 6.27 -17.31
N ASN A 90 0.56 7.25 -18.08
CA ASN A 90 1.36 7.89 -19.10
C ASN A 90 2.60 8.57 -18.51
N LEU A 91 2.41 9.37 -17.45
CA LEU A 91 3.50 10.08 -16.78
C LEU A 91 4.49 9.12 -16.09
N TYR A 92 4.01 8.02 -15.47
CA TYR A 92 4.90 6.98 -14.93
C TYR A 92 5.71 6.30 -16.04
N SER A 93 5.14 6.12 -17.23
CA SER A 93 5.85 5.51 -18.36
C SER A 93 6.96 6.42 -18.87
N GLU A 94 6.67 7.71 -19.01
CA GLU A 94 7.70 8.73 -19.34
C GLU A 94 8.81 8.78 -18.27
N ALA A 95 8.44 8.77 -16.98
CA ALA A 95 9.40 8.77 -15.87
C ALA A 95 10.28 7.51 -15.89
N ALA A 96 9.69 6.35 -16.14
CA ALA A 96 10.45 5.09 -16.24
C ALA A 96 11.46 5.11 -17.38
N ASP A 97 11.11 5.64 -18.54
CA ASP A 97 12.01 5.72 -19.68
C ASP A 97 13.18 6.71 -19.43
N LEU A 98 12.94 7.78 -18.69
CA LEU A 98 14.01 8.67 -18.23
C LEU A 98 14.94 8.00 -17.23
N LEU A 99 14.38 7.26 -16.25
CA LEU A 99 15.12 6.67 -15.13
C LEU A 99 15.85 5.38 -15.51
N LYS A 100 15.39 4.60 -16.50
CA LYS A 100 16.12 3.41 -17.02
C LYS A 100 17.52 3.74 -17.50
N GLY A 101 17.73 4.95 -18.04
CA GLY A 101 19.02 5.41 -18.53
C GLY A 101 19.94 6.04 -17.46
N VAL A 102 19.52 5.96 -16.18
CA VAL A 102 20.23 6.59 -15.04
C VAL A 102 20.32 5.55 -13.91
N PRO A 103 21.45 5.41 -13.18
CA PRO A 103 21.59 4.47 -12.09
C PRO A 103 20.84 4.94 -10.83
N ASP A 104 19.53 5.13 -10.95
CA ASP A 104 18.62 5.57 -9.89
C ASP A 104 17.53 4.51 -9.67
N TRP A 105 17.97 3.38 -9.13
CA TRP A 105 17.11 2.20 -8.97
C TRP A 105 15.99 2.39 -7.97
N LEU A 106 16.17 3.27 -6.96
CA LEU A 106 15.15 3.56 -5.96
C LEU A 106 13.93 4.24 -6.57
N TRP A 107 14.16 5.31 -7.32
CA TRP A 107 13.09 6.06 -7.98
C TRP A 107 12.49 5.29 -9.16
N LEU A 108 13.30 4.50 -9.87
CA LEU A 108 12.79 3.62 -10.92
C LEU A 108 11.83 2.56 -10.34
N ALA A 109 12.18 1.93 -9.20
CA ALA A 109 11.30 0.99 -8.52
C ALA A 109 9.99 1.64 -8.09
N ALA A 110 10.05 2.82 -7.47
CA ALA A 110 8.86 3.58 -7.08
C ALA A 110 7.98 3.97 -8.29
N THR A 111 8.60 4.23 -9.43
CA THR A 111 7.88 4.52 -10.70
C THR A 111 7.16 3.27 -11.22
N TYR A 112 7.81 2.11 -11.20
CA TYR A 112 7.19 0.83 -11.58
C TYR A 112 6.02 0.45 -10.66
N GLU A 113 6.18 0.66 -9.36
CA GLU A 113 5.11 0.46 -8.39
C GLU A 113 3.90 1.38 -8.69
N GLY A 114 4.17 2.64 -9.07
CA GLY A 114 3.15 3.57 -9.54
C GLY A 114 2.45 3.12 -10.83
N GLN A 115 3.18 2.59 -11.81
CA GLN A 115 2.59 2.01 -13.03
C GLN A 115 1.64 0.85 -12.70
N VAL A 116 2.04 -0.04 -11.77
CA VAL A 116 1.19 -1.14 -11.32
C VAL A 116 -0.07 -0.59 -10.64
N ALA A 117 0.07 0.39 -9.73
CA ALA A 117 -1.07 0.98 -9.03
C ALA A 117 -2.07 1.64 -10.00
N ALA A 118 -1.58 2.41 -10.98
CA ALA A 118 -2.41 3.03 -12.01
C ALA A 118 -3.11 1.98 -12.88
N SER A 119 -2.40 0.92 -13.27
CA SER A 119 -2.97 -0.19 -14.05
C SER A 119 -4.03 -0.95 -13.27
N VAL A 120 -3.83 -1.18 -11.96
CA VAL A 120 -4.84 -1.80 -11.08
C VAL A 120 -6.09 -0.95 -11.02
N ALA A 121 -5.96 0.38 -10.87
CA ALA A 121 -7.10 1.29 -10.83
C ALA A 121 -7.89 1.31 -12.14
N LEU A 122 -7.22 1.15 -13.29
CA LEU A 122 -7.85 1.08 -14.61
C LEU A 122 -8.52 -0.26 -14.88
N HIS A 123 -7.88 -1.38 -14.53
CA HIS A 123 -8.45 -2.71 -14.74
C HIS A 123 -9.64 -3.00 -13.82
N TRP A 124 -9.58 -2.50 -12.57
CA TRP A 124 -10.53 -2.85 -11.53
C TRP A 124 -11.00 -1.60 -10.76
N PRO A 125 -11.75 -0.70 -11.39
CA PRO A 125 -12.17 0.57 -10.77
C PRO A 125 -13.00 0.38 -9.49
N GLY A 126 -13.62 -0.80 -9.30
CA GLY A 126 -14.37 -1.14 -8.09
C GLY A 126 -13.52 -1.61 -6.90
N VAL A 127 -12.24 -1.97 -7.11
CA VAL A 127 -11.37 -2.45 -6.03
C VAL A 127 -10.95 -1.32 -5.10
N SER A 128 -10.79 -0.11 -5.61
CA SER A 128 -10.55 1.09 -4.79
C SER A 128 -11.75 1.49 -3.93
N SER A 129 -12.96 1.06 -4.27
CA SER A 129 -14.21 1.40 -3.57
C SER A 129 -14.64 0.35 -2.54
N ASN A 130 -13.98 -0.81 -2.45
CA ASN A 130 -14.33 -1.89 -1.53
C ASN A 130 -13.71 -1.77 -0.13
N VAL A 131 -13.04 -0.67 0.17
CA VAL A 131 -12.81 -0.27 1.55
C VAL A 131 -14.14 0.27 2.07
N GLN A 132 -14.97 -0.64 2.62
CA GLN A 132 -16.21 -0.36 3.35
C GLN A 132 -17.38 0.28 2.57
N ARG A 133 -18.05 -0.47 1.72
CA ARG A 133 -19.46 -0.27 1.49
C ARG A 133 -20.35 -1.19 2.36
N ASN A 134 -20.01 -1.34 3.64
CA ASN A 134 -20.89 -1.97 4.63
C ASN A 134 -21.58 -0.93 5.52
N SER A 135 -21.83 0.27 5.01
CA SER A 135 -22.79 1.18 5.62
C SER A 135 -23.97 1.31 4.67
N SER A 136 -25.00 0.50 4.95
CA SER A 136 -26.35 0.63 4.40
C SER A 136 -26.95 1.96 4.89
N PHE A 137 -26.77 3.03 4.10
CA PHE A 137 -27.62 4.21 4.21
C PHE A 137 -28.63 4.18 3.07
N PRO A 138 -29.95 4.26 3.37
CA PRO A 138 -30.98 4.30 2.34
C PRO A 138 -30.88 5.62 1.58
N ARG A 139 -30.71 5.52 0.28
CA ARG A 139 -30.80 6.63 -0.67
C ARG A 139 -32.23 7.16 -0.67
N THR A 140 -32.50 8.20 0.10
CA THR A 140 -33.76 8.97 -0.03
C THR A 140 -33.70 9.79 -1.32
N THR A 141 -34.38 9.30 -2.36
CA THR A 141 -34.74 10.09 -3.55
C THR A 141 -35.71 11.18 -3.15
N ARG A 142 -35.20 12.40 -2.95
CA ARG A 142 -36.05 13.59 -2.96
C ARG A 142 -36.08 14.17 -4.38
N THR A 143 -37.16 13.88 -5.08
CA THR A 143 -37.58 14.62 -6.27
C THR A 143 -38.10 15.99 -5.84
N THR A 144 -37.32 17.04 -6.08
CA THR A 144 -37.87 18.40 -6.26
C THR A 144 -37.05 19.07 -7.35
N GLY A 145 -37.81 19.45 -8.41
CA GLY A 145 -37.26 20.11 -9.57
C GLY A 145 -36.78 21.54 -9.23
N SER A 146 -35.59 21.82 -9.62
CA SER A 146 -35.11 23.16 -10.02
C SER A 146 -33.89 22.97 -10.89
N GLN A 147 -33.99 23.55 -12.10
CA GLN A 147 -32.90 23.63 -13.05
C GLN A 147 -31.72 24.38 -12.42
N GLN A 148 -30.68 23.65 -12.05
CA GLN A 148 -29.37 24.24 -11.86
C GLN A 148 -28.42 23.53 -12.83
N GLN A 149 -27.80 24.37 -13.66
CA GLN A 149 -26.75 23.98 -14.58
C GLN A 149 -25.66 23.25 -13.82
N SER A 150 -25.68 21.92 -13.89
CA SER A 150 -24.57 21.08 -13.49
C SER A 150 -23.39 21.41 -14.41
N ARG A 151 -22.37 22.07 -13.86
CA ARG A 151 -21.04 22.04 -14.44
C ARG A 151 -20.59 20.58 -14.42
N SER A 152 -20.77 19.91 -15.54
CA SER A 152 -20.19 18.60 -15.80
C SER A 152 -18.69 18.71 -15.67
N LEU A 153 -18.13 17.89 -14.76
CA LEU A 153 -16.73 17.47 -14.86
C LEU A 153 -16.46 17.04 -16.32
N PRO A 154 -15.30 17.34 -16.90
CA PRO A 154 -15.00 16.97 -18.26
C PRO A 154 -14.88 15.44 -18.37
N ASN A 155 -16.01 14.77 -18.62
CA ASN A 155 -16.06 13.45 -19.18
C ASN A 155 -15.82 13.58 -20.70
N GLY A 156 -14.56 13.58 -21.08
CA GLY A 156 -14.16 13.71 -22.45
C GLY A 156 -12.83 13.02 -22.70
N THR A 157 -12.73 11.74 -22.36
CA THR A 157 -11.66 10.92 -22.91
C THR A 157 -12.09 10.49 -24.30
N GLU A 158 -11.49 11.08 -25.33
CA GLU A 158 -11.73 10.73 -26.73
C GLU A 158 -11.43 9.23 -26.98
N PRO A 159 -12.18 8.55 -27.87
CA PRO A 159 -11.95 7.12 -28.18
C PRO A 159 -10.54 6.79 -28.66
N GLY A 160 -9.75 7.77 -29.06
CA GLY A 160 -8.33 7.64 -29.44
C GLY A 160 -7.40 7.44 -28.25
N GLU A 161 -7.72 8.01 -27.07
CA GLU A 161 -6.88 7.90 -25.87
C GLU A 161 -6.95 6.48 -25.27
N TYR A 162 -8.10 5.80 -25.33
CA TYR A 162 -8.21 4.40 -24.91
C TYR A 162 -7.36 3.44 -25.76
N LYS A 163 -7.15 3.75 -27.06
CA LYS A 163 -6.27 2.95 -27.91
C LYS A 163 -4.78 3.16 -27.62
N ALA A 164 -4.39 4.36 -27.23
CA ALA A 164 -3.02 4.66 -26.77
C ALA A 164 -2.76 4.05 -25.38
N ALA A 165 -3.74 4.11 -24.48
CA ALA A 165 -3.71 3.46 -23.16
C ALA A 165 -3.55 1.94 -23.25
N GLY A 166 -4.15 1.29 -24.23
CA GLY A 166 -4.08 -0.15 -24.40
C GLY A 166 -2.66 -0.71 -24.60
N ARG A 167 -1.68 0.12 -25.00
CA ARG A 167 -0.26 -0.26 -25.11
C ARG A 167 0.52 -0.08 -23.81
N LEU A 168 0.07 0.80 -22.93
CA LEU A 168 0.75 1.11 -21.66
C LEU A 168 0.15 0.37 -20.47
N LEU A 169 -1.10 -0.09 -20.61
CA LEU A 169 -1.82 -0.80 -19.58
C LEU A 169 -1.19 -2.19 -19.35
N LEU A 170 -0.66 -2.38 -18.14
CA LEU A 170 0.03 -3.63 -17.80
C LEU A 170 -0.95 -4.79 -17.63
N THR A 171 -0.64 -5.93 -18.19
CA THR A 171 -1.29 -7.21 -17.87
C THR A 171 -0.94 -7.66 -16.45
N LEU A 172 -1.66 -8.63 -15.90
CA LEU A 172 -1.37 -9.14 -14.55
C LEU A 172 0.05 -9.74 -14.47
N GLU A 173 0.49 -10.43 -15.51
CA GLU A 173 1.82 -11.00 -15.61
C GLU A 173 2.90 -9.92 -15.62
N GLU A 174 2.72 -8.87 -16.40
CA GLU A 174 3.63 -7.71 -16.43
C GLU A 174 3.65 -6.97 -15.09
N MET A 175 2.50 -6.82 -14.41
CA MET A 175 2.44 -6.26 -13.06
C MET A 175 3.28 -7.06 -12.06
N VAL A 176 3.20 -8.41 -12.14
CA VAL A 176 3.99 -9.30 -11.27
C VAL A 176 5.48 -9.13 -11.54
N GLU A 177 5.90 -9.08 -12.80
CA GLU A 177 7.31 -8.87 -13.15
C GLU A 177 7.81 -7.50 -12.68
N ARG A 178 7.00 -6.44 -12.85
CA ARG A 178 7.33 -5.11 -12.33
C ARG A 178 7.49 -5.11 -10.81
N LEU A 179 6.59 -5.78 -10.07
CA LEU A 179 6.69 -5.88 -8.62
C LEU A 179 7.91 -6.67 -8.15
N LYS A 180 8.32 -7.71 -8.89
CA LYS A 180 9.60 -8.42 -8.64
C LYS A 180 10.80 -7.50 -8.87
N GLU A 181 10.81 -6.75 -9.98
CA GLU A 181 11.84 -5.74 -10.25
C GLU A 181 11.90 -4.68 -9.14
N CYS A 182 10.74 -4.19 -8.64
CA CYS A 182 10.68 -3.25 -7.54
C CYS A 182 11.35 -3.80 -6.28
N THR A 183 10.99 -5.00 -5.86
CA THR A 183 11.56 -5.63 -4.67
C THR A 183 13.06 -5.85 -4.81
N LEU A 184 13.55 -6.23 -6.00
CA LEU A 184 14.96 -6.37 -6.29
C LEU A 184 15.71 -5.02 -6.25
N HIS A 185 15.11 -3.96 -6.76
CA HIS A 185 15.73 -2.64 -6.76
C HIS A 185 15.76 -2.04 -5.34
N TYR A 186 14.67 -2.16 -4.57
CA TYR A 186 14.64 -1.70 -3.18
C TYR A 186 15.64 -2.44 -2.29
N SER A 187 15.87 -3.75 -2.52
CA SER A 187 16.84 -4.54 -1.72
C SER A 187 18.28 -4.07 -1.83
N LYS A 188 18.62 -3.24 -2.83
CA LYS A 188 19.96 -2.61 -2.96
C LYS A 188 20.22 -1.52 -1.92
N TYR A 189 19.17 -1.05 -1.23
CA TYR A 189 19.22 0.08 -0.30
C TYR A 189 18.78 -0.37 1.09
N SER A 190 19.69 -0.39 2.06
CA SER A 190 19.40 -0.81 3.44
C SER A 190 18.30 0.03 4.11
N HIS A 191 18.23 1.32 3.77
CA HIS A 191 17.23 2.25 4.29
C HIS A 191 15.85 2.14 3.59
N ALA A 192 15.74 1.38 2.52
CA ALA A 192 14.48 1.16 1.79
C ALA A 192 13.72 -0.12 2.24
N ALA A 193 14.16 -0.78 3.31
CA ALA A 193 13.58 -2.05 3.77
C ALA A 193 12.07 -1.95 4.05
N VAL A 194 11.59 -0.84 4.61
CA VAL A 194 10.16 -0.63 4.88
C VAL A 194 9.36 -0.56 3.57
N ILE A 195 9.83 0.18 2.58
CA ILE A 195 9.17 0.32 1.27
C ILE A 195 9.20 -1.02 0.53
N GLN A 196 10.31 -1.75 0.60
CA GLN A 196 10.40 -3.10 0.04
C GLN A 196 9.37 -4.04 0.67
N MET A 197 9.19 -3.97 1.99
CA MET A 197 8.17 -4.73 2.70
C MET A 197 6.76 -4.37 2.23
N GLU A 198 6.45 -3.07 2.16
CA GLU A 198 5.16 -2.58 1.66
C GLU A 198 4.87 -3.05 0.23
N CYS A 199 5.87 -3.01 -0.65
CA CYS A 199 5.75 -3.51 -2.02
C CYS A 199 5.40 -5.01 -2.03
N ASN A 200 6.05 -5.84 -1.21
CA ASN A 200 5.70 -7.25 -1.06
C ASN A 200 4.26 -7.47 -0.55
N ILE A 201 3.80 -6.67 0.40
CA ILE A 201 2.43 -6.73 0.92
C ILE A 201 1.41 -6.33 -0.16
N LYS A 202 1.66 -5.24 -0.89
CA LYS A 202 0.80 -4.78 -2.00
C LYS A 202 0.71 -5.85 -3.09
N ALA A 203 1.84 -6.45 -3.47
CA ALA A 203 1.90 -7.56 -4.41
C ALA A 203 1.08 -8.76 -3.93
N THR A 204 1.22 -9.13 -2.67
CA THR A 204 0.47 -10.23 -2.06
C THR A 204 -1.04 -9.99 -2.12
N ARG A 205 -1.50 -8.81 -1.71
CA ARG A 205 -2.94 -8.46 -1.72
C ARG A 205 -3.52 -8.47 -3.13
N LEU A 206 -2.80 -7.87 -4.09
CA LEU A 206 -3.20 -7.89 -5.50
C LEU A 206 -3.37 -9.33 -6.00
N LEU A 207 -2.37 -10.17 -5.75
CA LEU A 207 -2.36 -11.56 -6.23
C LEU A 207 -3.38 -12.45 -5.50
N ALA A 208 -3.60 -12.24 -4.21
CA ALA A 208 -4.64 -12.94 -3.45
C ALA A 208 -6.04 -12.63 -4.00
N GLN A 209 -6.33 -11.36 -4.33
CA GLN A 209 -7.58 -10.94 -4.97
C GLN A 209 -7.75 -11.52 -6.38
N ARG A 210 -6.67 -11.93 -7.02
CA ARG A 210 -6.66 -12.57 -8.35
C ARG A 210 -6.47 -14.09 -8.27
N GLU A 211 -6.63 -14.66 -7.09
CA GLU A 211 -6.53 -16.11 -6.83
C GLU A 211 -5.18 -16.74 -7.23
N LYS A 212 -4.13 -15.92 -7.36
CA LYS A 212 -2.75 -16.35 -7.64
C LYS A 212 -2.00 -16.65 -6.34
N TYR A 213 -2.55 -17.52 -5.51
CA TYR A 213 -2.11 -17.78 -4.14
C TYR A 213 -0.66 -18.24 -4.01
N LEU A 214 -0.19 -19.06 -4.95
CA LEU A 214 1.20 -19.53 -4.92
C LEU A 214 2.20 -18.38 -5.10
N THR A 215 1.97 -17.52 -6.11
CA THR A 215 2.81 -16.35 -6.36
C THR A 215 2.69 -15.34 -5.22
N ALA A 216 1.49 -15.13 -4.67
CA ALA A 216 1.28 -14.30 -3.49
C ALA A 216 2.12 -14.79 -2.30
N SER A 217 2.17 -16.11 -2.07
CA SER A 217 2.96 -16.69 -0.98
C SER A 217 4.46 -16.48 -1.14
N GLN A 218 4.98 -16.34 -2.36
CA GLN A 218 6.40 -16.02 -2.60
C GLN A 218 6.74 -14.61 -2.13
N PHE A 219 5.89 -13.62 -2.42
CA PHE A 219 6.08 -12.26 -1.92
C PHE A 219 6.01 -12.20 -0.40
N LEU A 220 5.07 -12.92 0.24
CA LEU A 220 5.02 -13.03 1.69
C LEU A 220 6.26 -13.68 2.28
N GLN A 221 6.79 -14.70 1.63
CA GLN A 221 8.02 -15.34 2.07
C GLN A 221 9.20 -14.37 2.00
N ASN A 222 9.33 -13.59 0.94
CA ASN A 222 10.34 -12.55 0.83
C ASN A 222 10.22 -11.54 1.99
N ALA A 223 9.00 -11.04 2.26
CA ALA A 223 8.75 -10.13 3.38
C ALA A 223 9.13 -10.74 4.74
N THR A 224 8.89 -12.03 4.95
CA THR A 224 9.20 -12.73 6.20
C THR A 224 10.70 -12.77 6.50
N PHE A 225 11.53 -12.89 5.48
CA PHE A 225 13.00 -12.94 5.64
C PHE A 225 13.70 -11.60 5.68
N MET A 226 12.94 -10.50 5.54
CA MET A 226 13.52 -9.17 5.63
C MET A 226 13.89 -8.81 7.07
N SER A 227 15.07 -8.23 7.26
CA SER A 227 15.48 -7.67 8.54
C SER A 227 15.07 -6.20 8.61
N ILE A 228 14.05 -5.91 9.41
CA ILE A 228 13.55 -4.55 9.62
C ILE A 228 13.76 -4.15 11.06
N PRO A 229 14.30 -2.96 11.35
CA PRO A 229 14.49 -2.47 12.71
C PRO A 229 13.15 -2.04 13.30
N LEU A 230 12.39 -3.00 13.84
CA LEU A 230 11.12 -2.80 14.48
C LEU A 230 11.26 -2.87 16.01
N SER A 231 10.52 -2.04 16.72
CA SER A 231 10.32 -2.13 18.16
C SER A 231 9.65 -3.45 18.57
N ARG A 232 9.59 -3.74 19.86
CA ARG A 232 8.94 -4.97 20.35
C ARG A 232 7.43 -4.99 20.01
N ALA A 233 6.73 -3.88 20.19
CA ALA A 233 5.30 -3.75 19.88
C ALA A 233 5.03 -3.88 18.38
N GLU A 234 5.83 -3.20 17.54
CA GLU A 234 5.72 -3.28 16.08
C GLU A 234 5.98 -4.71 15.57
N LYS A 235 6.89 -5.46 16.19
CA LYS A 235 7.10 -6.88 15.85
C LYS A 235 5.88 -7.74 16.11
N VAL A 236 5.12 -7.48 17.17
CA VAL A 236 3.86 -8.19 17.43
C VAL A 236 2.86 -7.91 16.33
N GLN A 237 2.65 -6.62 15.99
CA GLN A 237 1.75 -6.21 14.92
C GLN A 237 2.17 -6.77 13.56
N TRP A 238 3.47 -6.77 13.28
CA TRP A 238 4.04 -7.35 12.08
C TRP A 238 3.69 -8.83 11.93
N TYR A 239 3.98 -9.65 12.96
CA TYR A 239 3.67 -11.08 12.92
C TYR A 239 2.16 -11.36 12.84
N ALA A 240 1.33 -10.56 13.51
CA ALA A 240 -0.13 -10.66 13.41
C ALA A 240 -0.62 -10.34 11.98
N SER A 241 -0.09 -9.30 11.35
CA SER A 241 -0.40 -8.93 9.97
C SER A 241 0.04 -10.00 8.97
N MET A 242 1.22 -10.59 9.17
CA MET A 242 1.71 -11.71 8.36
C MET A 242 0.81 -12.93 8.50
N ALA A 243 0.34 -13.24 9.72
CA ALA A 243 -0.58 -14.33 9.96
C ALA A 243 -1.91 -14.11 9.22
N GLN A 244 -2.45 -12.89 9.26
CA GLN A 244 -3.66 -12.54 8.53
C GLN A 244 -3.47 -12.73 7.01
N LEU A 245 -2.41 -12.19 6.43
CA LEU A 245 -2.11 -12.32 5.00
C LEU A 245 -1.93 -13.78 4.57
N TYR A 246 -1.24 -14.61 5.38
CA TYR A 246 -1.14 -16.04 5.09
C TYR A 246 -2.49 -16.76 5.19
N THR A 247 -3.41 -16.31 6.04
CA THR A 247 -4.78 -16.83 6.11
C THR A 247 -5.56 -16.47 4.84
N GLU A 248 -5.47 -15.22 4.39
CA GLU A 248 -6.12 -14.73 3.16
C GLU A 248 -5.64 -15.50 1.92
N VAL A 249 -4.36 -15.88 1.89
CA VAL A 249 -3.76 -16.68 0.81
C VAL A 249 -4.04 -18.19 0.96
N GLY A 250 -4.67 -18.63 2.08
CA GLY A 250 -5.05 -20.03 2.31
C GLY A 250 -3.95 -20.90 2.95
N PHE A 251 -2.83 -20.32 3.38
CA PHE A 251 -1.73 -21.07 4.03
C PHE A 251 -1.88 -21.09 5.55
N HIS A 252 -2.94 -21.73 6.06
CA HIS A 252 -3.34 -21.72 7.47
C HIS A 252 -2.25 -22.17 8.45
N ARG A 253 -1.41 -23.15 8.09
CA ARG A 253 -0.29 -23.58 8.96
C ARG A 253 0.78 -22.49 9.12
N LYS A 254 1.11 -21.78 8.03
CA LYS A 254 2.04 -20.65 8.09
C LYS A 254 1.44 -19.49 8.88
N ALA A 255 0.14 -19.23 8.68
CA ALA A 255 -0.60 -18.24 9.45
C ALA A 255 -0.54 -18.55 10.97
N ALA A 256 -0.84 -19.79 11.35
CA ALA A 256 -0.77 -20.24 12.74
C ALA A 256 0.65 -20.11 13.34
N PHE A 257 1.68 -20.40 12.55
CA PHE A 257 3.07 -20.19 12.99
C PHE A 257 3.34 -18.72 13.32
N HIS A 258 2.97 -17.79 12.42
CA HIS A 258 3.17 -16.35 12.66
C HIS A 258 2.31 -15.85 13.82
N MET A 259 1.09 -16.35 13.99
CA MET A 259 0.23 -16.04 15.13
C MET A 259 0.85 -16.47 16.46
N ARG A 260 1.44 -17.67 16.50
CA ARG A 260 2.19 -18.16 17.68
C ARG A 260 3.37 -17.23 17.99
N VAL A 261 4.13 -16.83 16.98
CA VAL A 261 5.27 -15.91 17.18
C VAL A 261 4.77 -14.56 17.71
N ALA A 262 3.67 -14.04 17.19
CA ALA A 262 3.03 -12.81 17.69
C ALA A 262 2.65 -12.93 19.17
N ALA A 263 2.01 -14.04 19.56
CA ALA A 263 1.62 -14.31 20.95
C ALA A 263 2.84 -14.36 21.89
N ILE A 264 3.91 -15.09 21.51
CA ILE A 264 5.15 -15.16 22.29
C ILE A 264 5.82 -13.78 22.44
N LYS A 265 5.84 -13.00 21.36
CA LYS A 265 6.37 -11.61 21.41
C LYS A 265 5.50 -10.72 22.27
N HIS A 266 4.17 -10.87 22.21
CA HIS A 266 3.24 -10.10 23.04
C HIS A 266 3.43 -10.42 24.53
N SER A 267 3.59 -11.69 24.92
CA SER A 267 3.83 -12.07 26.32
C SER A 267 5.15 -11.53 26.88
N SER A 268 6.08 -11.11 26.02
CA SER A 268 7.35 -10.51 26.42
C SER A 268 7.30 -8.96 26.54
N LEU A 269 6.14 -8.34 26.32
CA LEU A 269 5.93 -6.91 26.55
C LEU A 269 5.64 -6.65 28.04
N GLU A 270 6.15 -5.54 28.57
CA GLU A 270 5.96 -5.17 29.98
C GLU A 270 4.47 -4.90 30.31
N GLU A 271 3.72 -4.38 29.33
CA GLU A 271 2.28 -4.10 29.43
C GLU A 271 1.43 -5.12 28.64
N GLY A 272 1.97 -6.32 28.43
CA GLY A 272 1.31 -7.34 27.63
C GLY A 272 0.03 -7.85 28.29
N ASP A 273 -1.12 -7.70 27.59
CA ASP A 273 -2.39 -8.25 28.06
C ASP A 273 -2.40 -9.78 27.91
N ALA A 274 -2.56 -10.46 29.05
CA ALA A 274 -2.62 -11.92 29.11
C ALA A 274 -3.81 -12.49 28.31
N GLN A 275 -4.95 -11.78 28.30
CA GLN A 275 -6.14 -12.19 27.55
C GLN A 275 -5.87 -12.13 26.05
N GLN A 276 -5.25 -11.06 25.58
CA GLN A 276 -4.89 -10.91 24.16
C GLN A 276 -3.89 -11.99 23.71
N CYS A 277 -2.91 -12.31 24.55
CA CYS A 277 -1.97 -13.40 24.30
C CYS A 277 -2.69 -14.74 24.19
N TYR A 278 -3.63 -15.02 25.08
CA TYR A 278 -4.44 -16.24 25.10
C TYR A 278 -5.30 -16.34 23.82
N ASP A 279 -5.96 -15.26 23.41
CA ASP A 279 -6.79 -15.24 22.20
C ASP A 279 -5.96 -15.50 20.93
N LEU A 280 -4.74 -14.96 20.86
CA LEU A 280 -3.80 -15.24 19.77
C LEU A 280 -3.40 -16.71 19.74
N LEU A 281 -3.17 -17.34 20.91
CA LEU A 281 -2.85 -18.76 21.01
C LEU A 281 -4.02 -19.66 20.63
N LEU A 282 -5.25 -19.31 21.00
CA LEU A 282 -6.45 -20.05 20.58
C LEU A 282 -6.58 -20.05 19.05
N LYS A 283 -6.45 -18.90 18.40
CA LYS A 283 -6.45 -18.79 16.93
C LYS A 283 -5.33 -19.63 16.29
N CYS A 284 -4.17 -19.70 16.96
CA CYS A 284 -3.07 -20.54 16.50
C CYS A 284 -3.43 -22.03 16.52
N LEU A 285 -4.10 -22.52 17.58
CA LEU A 285 -4.55 -23.92 17.69
C LEU A 285 -5.53 -24.29 16.56
N GLU A 286 -6.47 -23.42 16.26
CA GLU A 286 -7.41 -23.59 15.16
C GLU A 286 -6.67 -23.75 13.81
N GLY A 287 -5.71 -22.89 13.54
CA GLY A 287 -4.91 -22.93 12.30
C GLY A 287 -4.04 -24.18 12.16
N PHE A 288 -3.58 -24.76 13.28
CA PHE A 288 -2.89 -26.05 13.30
C PHE A 288 -3.84 -27.25 13.34
N LYS A 289 -5.15 -27.04 13.47
CA LYS A 289 -6.17 -28.07 13.64
C LYS A 289 -5.93 -28.92 14.90
N ILE A 290 -5.45 -28.30 15.98
CA ILE A 290 -5.24 -28.94 17.27
C ILE A 290 -6.53 -28.79 18.07
N VAL A 291 -7.13 -29.93 18.45
CA VAL A 291 -8.28 -29.94 19.34
C VAL A 291 -7.76 -30.11 20.77
N LEU A 292 -8.07 -29.14 21.63
CA LEU A 292 -7.78 -29.24 23.06
C LEU A 292 -8.77 -30.22 23.71
N ASP A 293 -8.25 -31.29 24.26
CA ASP A 293 -9.04 -32.23 25.10
C ASP A 293 -9.03 -31.68 26.54
N PRO A 294 -10.16 -31.19 27.05
CA PRO A 294 -10.23 -30.62 28.41
C PRO A 294 -9.81 -31.60 29.52
N SER A 295 -9.94 -32.89 29.26
CA SER A 295 -9.57 -33.93 30.23
C SER A 295 -8.06 -34.09 30.36
N LYS A 296 -7.29 -33.70 29.34
CA LYS A 296 -5.82 -33.78 29.29
C LYS A 296 -5.13 -32.48 29.68
N VAL A 297 -5.89 -31.40 29.87
CA VAL A 297 -5.34 -30.14 30.37
C VAL A 297 -5.01 -30.31 31.86
N ARG A 298 -3.75 -30.53 32.18
CA ARG A 298 -3.31 -30.57 33.58
C ARG A 298 -3.58 -29.20 34.21
N LYS A 299 -4.37 -29.14 35.28
CA LYS A 299 -4.52 -27.95 36.13
C LYS A 299 -3.16 -27.68 36.78
N THR A 300 -2.30 -26.92 36.10
CA THR A 300 -1.06 -26.44 36.70
C THR A 300 -1.43 -25.37 37.73
N LYS A 301 -1.15 -25.69 39.01
CA LYS A 301 -1.18 -24.69 40.10
C LYS A 301 -0.32 -23.49 39.68
N LYS A 302 -0.93 -22.29 39.83
CA LYS A 302 -0.29 -20.97 39.78
C LYS A 302 1.23 -21.02 39.71
N MET A 303 1.77 -20.89 38.51
CA MET A 303 3.11 -20.40 38.27
C MET A 303 3.04 -19.37 37.15
N GLY A 304 3.50 -18.17 37.47
CA GLY A 304 3.45 -16.99 36.60
C GLY A 304 4.44 -17.00 35.44
N ASN A 305 4.47 -18.08 34.66
CA ASN A 305 5.23 -18.13 33.41
C ASN A 305 4.42 -18.90 32.38
N TYR A 306 3.96 -18.18 31.37
CA TYR A 306 3.17 -18.68 30.24
C TYR A 306 3.94 -19.65 29.30
N GLU A 307 5.19 -19.98 29.61
CA GLU A 307 6.02 -20.92 28.82
C GLU A 307 5.58 -22.39 28.88
N VAL A 308 4.71 -22.76 29.83
CA VAL A 308 4.43 -24.16 30.10
C VAL A 308 3.22 -24.73 29.35
N ALA A 309 2.45 -23.92 28.68
CA ALA A 309 1.21 -24.40 28.02
C ALA A 309 1.44 -25.01 26.62
N ILE A 310 2.67 -25.07 26.10
CA ILE A 310 2.98 -25.53 24.73
C ILE A 310 4.21 -26.47 24.75
N ARG A 311 4.14 -27.55 25.52
CA ARG A 311 5.00 -28.74 25.33
C ARG A 311 4.16 -29.92 24.87
#